data_9b7131e40d7b5fe1c388c413c621b55b
#
_entry.id   9b7131e40d7b5fe1c388c413c621b55b
#
_cell.length_a   1.000
_cell.length_b   1.000
_cell.length_c   1.000
_cell.angle_alpha   90.00
_cell.angle_beta   90.00
_cell.angle_gamma   90.00
#
_symmetry.space_group_name_H-M   'P 1'
#
loop_
_entity.id
_entity.type
_entity.pdbx_description
1 polymer ?
#
loop_
_entity_poly.entity_id
_entity_poly.type
_entity_poly.pdbx_seq_one_letter_code
_entity_poly.pdbx_strand_id
1 'polypeptide(L)'
;MIKRNISYHISEDRLDRAVYIMQTIGLGEIIKEERTVDTQGRVSWQCLTDTGVLLVLNEQKTIAITLYIATQPKVSAMYKGNTPSWVLKMVRKNAQYAIEQNKVRY
;
A
#
# COMPACT_ATOMS: atom_id res chain seq x y z
N MET A 1 5.86 -7.77 -18.51
CA MET A 1 5.33 -7.75 -17.14
C MET A 1 3.94 -8.39 -17.08
N ILE A 2 3.72 -9.21 -16.11
CA ILE A 2 2.44 -9.89 -15.95
C ILE A 2 1.51 -8.99 -15.13
N LYS A 3 0.39 -8.59 -15.73
CA LYS A 3 -0.64 -7.87 -15.00
C LYS A 3 -1.41 -8.85 -14.12
N ARG A 4 -1.55 -8.50 -12.86
CA ARG A 4 -2.36 -9.29 -11.93
C ARG A 4 -3.80 -8.85 -12.03
N ASN A 5 -4.69 -9.82 -12.13
CA ASN A 5 -6.12 -9.55 -12.02
C ASN A 5 -6.48 -9.48 -10.54
N ILE A 6 -6.62 -8.26 -10.04
CA ILE A 6 -6.91 -8.02 -8.63
C ILE A 6 -8.31 -7.44 -8.53
N SER A 7 -9.17 -8.09 -7.74
CA SER A 7 -10.48 -7.58 -7.39
C SER A 7 -10.37 -6.74 -6.11
N TYR A 8 -11.09 -5.62 -6.05
CA TYR A 8 -11.04 -4.73 -4.91
C TYR A 8 -12.26 -4.93 -4.03
N HIS A 9 -12.01 -5.44 -2.82
CA HIS A 9 -13.05 -5.70 -1.81
C HIS A 9 -12.72 -4.88 -0.58
N ILE A 10 -12.75 -3.55 -0.75
CA ILE A 10 -12.39 -2.61 0.30
C ILE A 10 -13.63 -2.28 1.11
N SER A 11 -13.53 -2.40 2.44
CA SER A 11 -14.64 -2.14 3.32
C SER A 11 -15.08 -0.67 3.22
N GLU A 12 -16.34 -0.43 3.51
CA GLU A 12 -16.96 0.89 3.33
C GLU A 12 -16.24 1.99 4.13
N ASP A 13 -15.79 1.67 5.32
CA ASP A 13 -15.08 2.61 6.19
C ASP A 13 -13.70 3.01 5.66
N ARG A 14 -13.17 2.28 4.68
CA ARG A 14 -11.86 2.54 4.07
C ARG A 14 -11.96 2.99 2.61
N LEU A 15 -13.17 2.99 2.07
CA LEU A 15 -13.38 3.25 0.64
C LEU A 15 -13.01 4.69 0.27
N ASP A 16 -13.38 5.66 1.09
CA ASP A 16 -13.09 7.06 0.81
C ASP A 16 -11.58 7.31 0.72
N ARG A 17 -10.82 6.68 1.61
CA ARG A 17 -9.36 6.77 1.57
C ARG A 17 -8.81 6.16 0.30
N ALA A 18 -9.32 4.99 -0.10
CA ALA A 18 -8.87 4.32 -1.31
C ALA A 18 -9.14 5.16 -2.55
N VAL A 19 -10.32 5.74 -2.65
CA VAL A 19 -10.69 6.61 -3.77
C VAL A 19 -9.77 7.83 -3.81
N TYR A 20 -9.52 8.46 -2.67
CA TYR A 20 -8.63 9.61 -2.58
C TYR A 20 -7.23 9.26 -3.12
N ILE A 21 -6.68 8.12 -2.69
CA ILE A 21 -5.35 7.68 -3.12
C ILE A 21 -5.31 7.42 -4.62
N MET A 22 -6.31 6.73 -5.14
CA MET A 22 -6.39 6.43 -6.56
C MET A 22 -6.48 7.68 -7.43
N GLN A 23 -7.18 8.71 -6.95
CA GLN A 23 -7.36 9.94 -7.69
C GLN A 23 -6.15 10.87 -7.61
N THR A 24 -5.41 10.84 -6.50
CA THR A 24 -4.29 11.77 -6.29
C THR A 24 -2.95 11.19 -6.72
N ILE A 25 -2.66 9.97 -6.35
CA ILE A 25 -1.35 9.34 -6.56
C ILE A 25 -1.42 8.25 -7.63
N GLY A 26 -2.50 7.50 -7.64
CA GLY A 26 -2.63 6.31 -8.49
C GLY A 26 -1.93 5.11 -7.89
N LEU A 27 -2.27 3.93 -8.39
CA LEU A 27 -1.74 2.69 -7.82
C LEU A 27 -0.33 2.34 -8.27
N GLY A 28 0.00 2.58 -9.52
CA GLY A 28 1.30 2.19 -10.03
C GLY A 28 1.51 0.68 -10.08
N GLU A 29 2.76 0.27 -10.18
CA GLU A 29 3.14 -1.14 -10.27
C GLU A 29 3.81 -1.60 -8.97
N ILE A 30 3.60 -2.85 -8.61
CA ILE A 30 4.18 -3.44 -7.40
C ILE A 30 5.69 -3.62 -7.59
N ILE A 31 6.48 -3.06 -6.66
CA ILE A 31 7.94 -3.14 -6.69
C ILE A 31 8.52 -3.96 -5.54
N LYS A 32 7.75 -4.20 -4.49
CA LYS A 32 8.21 -4.95 -3.32
C LYS A 32 7.02 -5.62 -2.67
N GLU A 33 7.18 -6.89 -2.29
CA GLU A 33 6.13 -7.66 -1.62
C GLU A 33 6.67 -8.24 -0.33
N GLU A 34 5.83 -8.27 0.70
CA GLU A 34 6.15 -8.89 1.98
C GLU A 34 4.96 -9.71 2.45
N ARG A 35 5.23 -11.00 2.72
CA ARG A 35 4.22 -11.88 3.29
C ARG A 35 4.11 -11.60 4.78
N THR A 36 2.88 -11.43 5.28
CA THR A 36 2.63 -11.20 6.69
C THR A 36 1.62 -12.21 7.22
N VAL A 37 1.76 -12.54 8.51
CA VAL A 37 0.84 -13.45 9.19
C VAL A 37 0.41 -12.75 10.47
N ASP A 38 -0.91 -12.63 10.67
CA ASP A 38 -1.42 -11.98 11.88
C ASP A 38 -1.46 -12.97 13.06
N THR A 39 -1.91 -12.49 14.23
CA THR A 39 -1.95 -13.31 15.43
C THR A 39 -2.92 -14.48 15.34
N GLN A 40 -3.84 -14.44 14.39
CA GLN A 40 -4.81 -15.51 14.16
C GLN A 40 -4.38 -16.47 13.05
N GLY A 41 -3.16 -16.32 12.55
CA GLY A 41 -2.62 -17.16 11.50
C GLY A 41 -3.08 -16.80 10.09
N ARG A 42 -3.77 -15.69 9.92
CA ARG A 42 -4.23 -15.28 8.59
C ARG A 42 -3.09 -14.65 7.81
N VAL A 43 -2.93 -15.09 6.56
CA VAL A 43 -1.86 -14.64 5.69
C VAL A 43 -2.36 -13.50 4.81
N SER A 44 -1.55 -12.46 4.67
CA SER A 44 -1.78 -11.41 3.70
C SER A 44 -0.44 -10.96 3.11
N TRP A 45 -0.50 -10.20 2.03
CA TRP A 45 0.68 -9.66 1.39
C TRP A 45 0.60 -8.15 1.42
N GLN A 46 1.70 -7.52 1.83
CA GLN A 46 1.84 -6.07 1.75
C GLN A 46 2.71 -5.77 0.54
N CYS A 47 2.15 -5.03 -0.40
CA CYS A 47 2.78 -4.78 -1.69
C CYS A 47 2.98 -3.28 -1.86
N LEU A 48 4.24 -2.87 -1.96
CA LEU A 48 4.59 -1.47 -2.21
C LEU A 48 4.58 -1.23 -3.71
N THR A 49 3.96 -0.14 -4.14
CA THR A 49 3.95 0.25 -5.54
C THR A 49 4.97 1.35 -5.82
N ASP A 50 5.26 1.58 -7.09
CA ASP A 50 6.22 2.61 -7.52
C ASP A 50 5.69 4.04 -7.37
N THR A 51 4.42 4.20 -6.98
CA THR A 51 3.86 5.51 -6.63
C THR A 51 3.85 5.77 -5.12
N GLY A 52 4.28 4.79 -4.31
CA GLY A 52 4.32 4.93 -2.86
C GLY A 52 3.06 4.51 -2.15
N VAL A 53 2.22 3.71 -2.80
CA VAL A 53 1.01 3.15 -2.20
C VAL A 53 1.31 1.76 -1.68
N LEU A 54 0.81 1.45 -0.48
CA LEU A 54 0.89 0.11 0.07
C LEU A 54 -0.46 -0.57 -0.13
N LEU A 55 -0.44 -1.67 -0.88
CA LEU A 55 -1.61 -2.45 -1.20
C LEU A 55 -1.59 -3.72 -0.36
N VAL A 56 -2.67 -3.99 0.37
CA VAL A 56 -2.77 -5.21 1.18
C VAL A 56 -3.64 -6.21 0.43
N LEU A 57 -3.05 -7.35 0.10
CA LEU A 57 -3.72 -8.41 -0.66
C LEU A 57 -3.97 -9.64 0.20
N ASN A 58 -4.96 -10.43 -0.20
CA ASN A 58 -5.19 -11.74 0.42
C ASN A 58 -4.03 -12.70 0.10
N GLU A 59 -4.08 -13.90 0.67
CA GLU A 59 -3.00 -14.89 0.51
C GLU A 59 -2.72 -15.22 -0.95
N GLN A 60 -3.76 -15.33 -1.77
CA GLN A 60 -3.65 -15.68 -3.19
C GLN A 60 -3.28 -14.49 -4.07
N LYS A 61 -3.21 -13.28 -3.49
CA LYS A 61 -2.91 -12.03 -4.20
C LYS A 61 -3.95 -11.71 -5.28
N THR A 62 -5.19 -12.08 -5.04
CA THR A 62 -6.30 -11.85 -5.98
C THR A 62 -7.27 -10.77 -5.52
N ILE A 63 -7.28 -10.48 -4.22
CA ILE A 63 -8.23 -9.53 -3.61
C ILE A 63 -7.45 -8.48 -2.84
N ALA A 64 -7.69 -7.21 -3.17
CA ALA A 64 -7.18 -6.08 -2.41
C ALA A 64 -8.12 -5.79 -1.24
N ILE A 65 -7.60 -5.95 -0.03
CA ILE A 65 -8.37 -5.76 1.20
C ILE A 65 -8.41 -4.29 1.59
N THR A 66 -7.29 -3.60 1.40
CA THR A 66 -7.18 -2.17 1.65
C THR A 66 -5.94 -1.62 0.96
N LEU A 67 -5.84 -0.30 0.90
CA LEU A 67 -4.63 0.37 0.45
C LEU A 67 -4.45 1.68 1.23
N TYR A 68 -3.23 2.10 1.37
CA TYR A 68 -2.90 3.35 2.05
C TYR A 68 -1.54 3.85 1.58
N ILE A 69 -1.26 5.12 1.85
CA ILE A 69 0.02 5.71 1.46
C ILE A 69 1.10 5.19 2.40
N ALA A 70 2.17 4.64 1.83
CA ALA A 70 3.26 4.05 2.59
C ALA A 70 4.00 5.10 3.40
N THR A 71 4.31 4.77 4.65
CA THR A 71 5.11 5.63 5.52
C THR A 71 6.57 5.18 5.51
N GLN A 72 7.47 6.08 5.88
CA GLN A 72 8.89 5.76 5.89
C GLN A 72 9.24 4.59 6.82
N PRO A 73 8.72 4.53 8.07
CA PRO A 73 9.01 3.38 8.94
C PRO A 73 8.57 2.05 8.33
N LYS A 74 7.40 2.03 7.69
CA LYS A 74 6.87 0.82 7.08
C LYS A 74 7.75 0.36 5.92
N VAL A 75 8.13 1.30 5.05
CA VAL A 75 8.97 1.00 3.89
C VAL A 75 10.35 0.53 4.33
N SER A 76 10.93 1.20 5.33
CA SER A 76 12.23 0.79 5.88
C SER A 76 12.19 -0.64 6.41
N ALA A 77 11.10 -1.03 7.07
CA ALA A 77 10.93 -2.39 7.57
C ALA A 77 10.85 -3.40 6.41
N MET A 78 10.15 -3.06 5.35
CA MET A 78 10.01 -3.94 4.18
C MET A 78 11.35 -4.20 3.49
N TYR A 79 12.22 -3.21 3.46
CA TYR A 79 13.56 -3.33 2.87
C TYR A 79 14.64 -3.69 3.88
N LYS A 80 14.26 -3.93 5.14
CA LYS A 80 15.18 -4.32 6.22
C LYS A 80 16.34 -3.35 6.36
N GLY A 81 16.06 -2.06 6.26
CA GLY A 81 17.02 -0.99 6.39
C GLY A 81 17.78 -0.64 5.12
N ASN A 82 17.58 -1.39 4.04
CA ASN A 82 18.27 -1.16 2.76
C ASN A 82 17.38 -0.54 1.71
N THR A 83 16.61 0.47 2.09
CA THR A 83 15.67 1.13 1.19
C THR A 83 16.39 1.90 0.10
N PRO A 84 16.06 1.70 -1.19
CA PRO A 84 16.65 2.48 -2.26
C PRO A 84 16.35 3.98 -2.10
N SER A 85 17.31 4.83 -2.48
CA SER A 85 17.17 6.28 -2.32
C SER A 85 15.93 6.83 -3.00
N TRP A 86 15.62 6.35 -4.20
CA TRP A 86 14.47 6.87 -4.95
C TRP A 86 13.14 6.50 -4.27
N VAL A 87 13.10 5.37 -3.56
CA VAL A 87 11.92 4.97 -2.78
C VAL A 87 11.76 5.90 -1.58
N LEU A 88 12.84 6.23 -0.88
CA LEU A 88 12.80 7.17 0.23
C LEU A 88 12.32 8.55 -0.22
N LYS A 89 12.81 9.03 -1.35
CA LYS A 89 12.39 10.31 -1.91
C LYS A 89 10.89 10.32 -2.23
N MET A 90 10.41 9.24 -2.81
CA MET A 90 9.00 9.07 -3.15
C MET A 90 8.12 9.11 -1.89
N VAL A 91 8.52 8.38 -0.85
CA VAL A 91 7.77 8.35 0.41
C VAL A 91 7.73 9.73 1.06
N ARG A 92 8.86 10.45 1.05
CA ARG A 92 8.92 11.81 1.60
C ARG A 92 8.05 12.78 0.81
N LYS A 93 8.05 12.64 -0.51
CA LYS A 93 7.20 13.47 -1.39
C LYS A 93 5.73 13.26 -1.08
N ASN A 94 5.35 12.04 -0.73
CA ASN A 94 3.96 11.69 -0.46
C ASN A 94 3.50 12.01 0.97
N ALA A 95 4.38 12.55 1.82
CA ALA A 95 4.06 12.76 3.24
C ALA A 95 2.81 13.63 3.42
N GLN A 96 2.64 14.67 2.61
CA GLN A 96 1.46 15.53 2.68
C GLN A 96 0.17 14.76 2.35
N TYR A 97 0.23 13.85 1.39
CA TYR A 97 -0.92 13.02 1.03
C TYR A 97 -1.23 12.00 2.13
N ALA A 98 -0.21 11.51 2.82
CA ALA A 98 -0.41 10.61 3.94
C ALA A 98 -1.18 11.29 5.07
N ILE A 99 -0.94 12.57 5.30
CA ILE A 99 -1.70 13.36 6.28
C ILE A 99 -3.14 13.53 5.79
N GLU A 100 -3.33 13.89 4.53
CA GLU A 100 -4.66 14.12 3.96
C GLU A 100 -5.51 12.86 3.94
N GLN A 101 -4.92 11.69 3.67
CA GLN A 101 -5.69 10.44 3.67
C GLN A 101 -6.31 10.15 5.04
N ASN A 102 -5.64 10.56 6.12
CA ASN A 102 -6.16 10.36 7.46
C ASN A 102 -7.34 11.29 7.77
N LYS A 103 -7.43 12.44 7.10
CA LYS A 103 -8.56 13.36 7.25
C LYS A 103 -9.79 12.88 6.48
N VAL A 104 -9.59 12.16 5.40
CA VAL A 104 -10.69 11.64 4.58
C VAL A 104 -11.38 10.46 5.24
N ARG A 105 -10.76 9.84 6.19
CA ARG A 105 -11.36 8.76 6.97
C ARG A 105 -12.47 9.28 7.81
N TYR A 106 -13.38 8.96 7.84
CA TYR A 106 -14.28 9.07 8.69
C TYR A 106 -15.34 9.26 8.59
#